data_e96e417db67623dc07e89e9c6d8d7850
#
_entry.id   e96e417db67623dc07e89e9c6d8d7850
#
_cell.length_a   1.000
_cell.length_b   1.000
_cell.length_c   1.000
_cell.angle_alpha   90.00
_cell.angle_beta   90.00
_cell.angle_gamma   90.00
#
_symmetry.space_group_name_H-M   'P 1'
#
loop_
_entity.id
_entity.type
_entity.pdbx_description
1 polymer ?
#
loop_
_entity_poly.entity_id
_entity_poly.type
_entity_poly.pdbx_seq_one_letter_code
_entity_poly.pdbx_strand_id
1 'polypeptide(L)'
;MNIYAVAISRSWDDKETVSIHITRKGALQVACADGLEMLIECYEGMDDEDITWAEDSLYTFDNPNHSLTLKELDAMFNYMEQLLWNLEVEIEVLEYTLQP
;
A
#
# COMPACT_ATOMS: atom_id res chain seq x y z
N MET A 1 22.58 7.63 2.37
CA MET A 1 21.15 7.92 2.66
C MET A 1 20.29 7.06 1.77
N ASN A 2 19.28 6.44 2.34
CA ASN A 2 18.31 5.64 1.57
C ASN A 2 17.02 6.41 1.37
N ILE A 3 16.40 6.23 0.21
CA ILE A 3 15.07 6.73 -0.06
C ILE A 3 14.17 5.54 -0.43
N TYR A 4 12.88 5.72 -0.26
CA TYR A 4 11.89 4.69 -0.50
C TYR A 4 10.83 5.24 -1.43
N ALA A 5 10.63 4.56 -2.55
CA ALA A 5 9.64 4.97 -3.55
C ALA A 5 8.46 4.02 -3.53
N VAL A 6 7.25 4.58 -3.56
CA VAL A 6 6.03 3.80 -3.75
C VAL A 6 5.73 3.78 -5.25
N ALA A 7 5.66 2.59 -5.83
CA ALA A 7 5.41 2.40 -7.24
C ALA A 7 4.21 1.50 -7.46
N ILE A 8 3.37 1.86 -8.42
CA ILE A 8 2.16 1.11 -8.77
C ILE A 8 2.22 0.78 -10.25
N SER A 9 1.94 -0.47 -10.61
CA SER A 9 1.77 -0.87 -11.98
C SER A 9 0.50 -1.71 -12.14
N ARG A 10 -0.17 -1.53 -13.27
CA ARG A 10 -1.37 -2.28 -13.63
C ARG A 10 -1.06 -3.09 -14.88
N SER A 11 -1.82 -4.16 -15.11
CA SER A 11 -1.58 -5.03 -16.26
C SER A 11 -1.60 -4.31 -17.61
N TRP A 12 -2.27 -3.16 -17.67
CA TRP A 12 -2.41 -2.38 -18.91
C TRP A 12 -1.60 -1.08 -18.92
N ASP A 13 -0.90 -0.78 -17.84
CA ASP A 13 -0.11 0.45 -17.71
C ASP A 13 1.31 0.16 -17.25
N ASP A 14 2.23 1.04 -17.60
CA ASP A 14 3.61 0.99 -17.11
C ASP A 14 3.68 1.31 -15.61
N LYS A 15 4.77 0.86 -14.98
CA LYS A 15 5.04 1.17 -13.59
C LYS A 15 5.21 2.68 -13.40
N GLU A 16 4.50 3.22 -12.44
CA GLU A 16 4.54 4.64 -12.10
C GLU A 16 4.96 4.82 -10.65
N THR A 17 5.92 5.73 -10.41
CA THR A 17 6.28 6.14 -9.05
C THR A 17 5.30 7.22 -8.60
N VAL A 18 4.57 6.94 -7.52
CA VAL A 18 3.55 7.85 -7.00
C VAL A 18 4.05 8.74 -5.87
N SER A 19 5.08 8.31 -5.13
CA SER A 19 5.64 9.11 -4.04
C SER A 19 7.04 8.64 -3.67
N ILE A 20 7.81 9.54 -3.04
CA ILE A 20 9.15 9.24 -2.56
C ILE A 20 9.24 9.68 -1.09
N HIS A 21 9.85 8.84 -0.25
CA HIS A 21 9.92 9.04 1.19
C HIS A 21 11.34 8.80 1.70
N ILE A 22 11.67 9.46 2.83
CA ILE A 22 12.98 9.28 3.47
C ILE A 22 12.98 8.13 4.49
N THR A 23 11.82 7.57 4.81
CA THR A 23 11.71 6.41 5.70
C THR A 23 10.86 5.33 5.07
N ARG A 24 11.17 4.06 5.40
CA ARG A 24 10.37 2.93 4.95
C ARG A 24 8.97 2.99 5.54
N LYS A 25 8.86 3.41 6.81
CA LYS A 25 7.55 3.55 7.46
C LYS A 25 6.66 4.54 6.75
N GLY A 26 7.21 5.71 6.36
CA GLY A 26 6.46 6.72 5.61
C GLY A 26 5.98 6.18 4.27
N ALA A 27 6.84 5.46 3.55
CA ALA A 27 6.47 4.84 2.27
C ALA A 27 5.38 3.79 2.45
N LEU A 28 5.49 2.93 3.46
CA LEU A 28 4.47 1.91 3.75
C LEU A 28 3.13 2.54 4.13
N GLN A 29 3.12 3.64 4.88
CA GLN A 29 1.89 4.34 5.22
C GLN A 29 1.14 4.81 3.97
N VAL A 30 1.85 5.43 3.04
CA VAL A 30 1.25 5.89 1.78
C VAL A 30 0.83 4.72 0.91
N ALA A 31 1.69 3.70 0.78
CA ALA A 31 1.38 2.52 -0.03
C ALA A 31 0.14 1.79 0.49
N CYS A 32 0.02 1.62 1.81
CA CYS A 32 -1.15 0.98 2.41
C CYS A 32 -2.41 1.81 2.20
N ALA A 33 -2.35 3.12 2.44
CA ALA A 33 -3.52 3.99 2.25
C ALA A 33 -4.00 3.96 0.80
N ASP A 34 -3.10 4.12 -0.16
CA ASP A 34 -3.44 4.13 -1.58
C ASP A 34 -3.94 2.77 -2.04
N GLY A 35 -3.28 1.69 -1.60
CA GLY A 35 -3.68 0.33 -1.96
C GLY A 35 -5.04 -0.06 -1.40
N LEU A 36 -5.33 0.33 -0.16
CA LEU A 36 -6.63 0.05 0.45
C LEU A 36 -7.76 0.80 -0.27
N GLU A 37 -7.52 2.05 -0.67
CA GLU A 37 -8.50 2.79 -1.47
C GLU A 37 -8.76 2.11 -2.82
N MET A 38 -7.72 1.60 -3.48
CA MET A 38 -7.87 0.86 -4.73
C MET A 38 -8.69 -0.41 -4.54
N LEU A 39 -8.47 -1.14 -3.45
CA LEU A 39 -9.26 -2.34 -3.15
C LEU A 39 -10.74 -2.00 -2.96
N ILE A 40 -11.04 -0.94 -2.24
CA ILE A 40 -12.41 -0.50 -2.00
C ILE A 40 -13.10 -0.09 -3.30
N GLU A 41 -12.36 0.58 -4.19
CA GLU A 41 -12.90 0.97 -5.51
C GLU A 41 -13.15 -0.23 -6.42
N CYS A 42 -12.42 -1.33 -6.23
CA CYS A 42 -12.51 -2.53 -7.07
C CYS A 42 -13.26 -3.68 -6.39
N TYR A 43 -14.19 -3.38 -5.49
CA TYR A 43 -14.83 -4.37 -4.64
C TYR A 43 -15.54 -5.52 -5.39
N GLU A 44 -15.93 -5.32 -6.64
CA GLU A 44 -16.63 -6.34 -7.42
C GLU A 44 -15.82 -7.64 -7.60
N GLY A 45 -14.49 -7.54 -7.53
CA GLY A 45 -13.61 -8.70 -7.64
C GLY A 45 -13.19 -9.32 -6.31
N MET A 46 -13.81 -8.91 -5.20
CA MET A 46 -13.38 -9.30 -3.87
C MET A 46 -14.48 -10.01 -3.07
N ASP A 47 -14.04 -10.88 -2.15
CA ASP A 47 -14.93 -11.51 -1.17
C ASP A 47 -15.35 -10.47 -0.11
N ASP A 48 -16.53 -10.67 0.48
CA ASP A 48 -17.06 -9.76 1.51
C ASP A 48 -16.11 -9.60 2.70
N GLU A 49 -15.42 -10.66 3.10
CA GLU A 49 -14.44 -10.60 4.18
C GLU A 49 -13.28 -9.69 3.85
N ASP A 50 -12.80 -9.73 2.62
CA ASP A 50 -11.69 -8.89 2.16
C ASP A 50 -12.11 -7.44 2.05
N ILE A 51 -13.32 -7.18 1.59
CA ILE A 51 -13.87 -5.81 1.53
C ILE A 51 -13.97 -5.23 2.95
N THR A 52 -14.49 -6.00 3.90
CA THR A 52 -14.60 -5.57 5.29
C THR A 52 -13.22 -5.30 5.88
N TRP A 53 -12.26 -6.18 5.62
CA TRP A 53 -10.88 -5.97 6.06
C TRP A 53 -10.29 -4.67 5.52
N ALA A 54 -10.50 -4.39 4.23
CA ALA A 54 -9.97 -3.18 3.60
C ALA A 54 -10.61 -1.91 4.18
N GLU A 55 -11.92 -1.93 4.39
CA GLU A 55 -12.65 -0.80 4.98
C GLU A 55 -12.21 -0.53 6.41
N ASP A 56 -12.10 -1.58 7.24
CA ASP A 56 -11.66 -1.46 8.62
C ASP A 56 -10.22 -0.97 8.71
N SER A 57 -9.36 -1.44 7.82
CA SER A 57 -7.96 -1.03 7.77
C SER A 57 -7.83 0.44 7.37
N LEU A 58 -8.60 0.88 6.39
CA LEU A 58 -8.59 2.29 5.96
C LEU A 58 -9.12 3.20 7.07
N TYR A 59 -10.16 2.77 7.78
CA TYR A 59 -10.68 3.50 8.94
C TYR A 59 -9.59 3.70 10.00
N THR A 60 -8.75 2.69 10.22
CA THR A 60 -7.63 2.78 11.15
C THR A 60 -6.65 3.89 10.74
N PHE A 61 -6.35 4.00 9.44
CA PHE A 61 -5.49 5.07 8.92
C PHE A 61 -6.08 6.45 9.12
N ASP A 62 -7.39 6.59 8.95
CA ASP A 62 -8.08 7.87 9.06
C ASP A 62 -8.26 8.33 10.51
N ASN A 63 -7.99 7.44 11.48
CA ASN A 63 -8.12 7.77 12.90
C ASN A 63 -6.86 8.50 13.39
N PRO A 64 -6.93 9.81 13.75
CA PRO A 64 -5.76 10.57 14.14
C PRO A 64 -5.15 10.10 15.47
N ASN A 65 -5.87 9.33 16.26
CA ASN A 65 -5.41 8.82 17.55
C ASN A 65 -4.75 7.46 17.46
N HIS A 66 -4.68 6.89 16.25
CA HIS A 66 -4.12 5.56 16.03
C HIS A 66 -2.84 5.65 15.20
N SER A 67 -1.78 5.04 15.72
CA SER A 67 -0.48 5.00 15.03
C SER A 67 -0.07 3.54 14.86
N LEU A 68 0.17 3.12 13.62
CA LEU A 68 0.62 1.77 13.31
C LEU A 68 2.13 1.67 13.42
N THR A 69 2.60 0.56 13.98
CA THR A 69 4.04 0.25 14.00
C THR A 69 4.49 -0.22 12.63
N LEU A 70 5.80 -0.22 12.40
CA LEU A 70 6.38 -0.74 11.15
C LEU A 70 5.98 -2.20 10.92
N LYS A 71 5.97 -3.01 11.98
CA LYS A 71 5.57 -4.41 11.90
C LYS A 71 4.10 -4.56 11.48
N GLU A 72 3.22 -3.74 12.04
CA GLU A 72 1.81 -3.76 11.67
C GLU A 72 1.60 -3.31 10.21
N LEU A 73 2.34 -2.30 9.78
CA LEU A 73 2.29 -1.82 8.40
C LEU A 73 2.80 -2.88 7.42
N ASP A 74 3.89 -3.59 7.76
CA ASP A 74 4.40 -4.67 6.93
C ASP A 74 3.37 -5.80 6.77
N ALA A 75 2.73 -6.19 7.86
CA ALA A 75 1.71 -7.24 7.83
C ALA A 75 0.51 -6.83 6.96
N MET A 76 0.05 -5.60 7.14
CA MET A 76 -1.06 -5.03 6.36
C MET A 76 -0.69 -4.95 4.87
N PHE A 77 0.51 -4.47 4.56
CA PHE A 77 1.00 -4.35 3.20
C PHE A 77 1.05 -5.71 2.50
N ASN A 78 1.58 -6.74 3.17
CA ASN A 78 1.69 -8.07 2.59
C ASN A 78 0.33 -8.66 2.24
N TYR A 79 -0.65 -8.51 3.10
CA TYR A 79 -2.01 -9.00 2.82
C TYR A 79 -2.67 -8.21 1.68
N MET A 80 -2.55 -6.88 1.73
CA MET A 80 -3.07 -6.00 0.71
C MET A 80 -2.45 -6.27 -0.66
N GLU A 81 -1.14 -6.49 -0.71
CA GLU A 81 -0.41 -6.79 -1.94
C GLU A 81 -0.97 -8.03 -2.63
N GLN A 82 -1.28 -9.08 -1.85
CA GLN A 82 -1.86 -10.31 -2.38
C GLN A 82 -3.24 -10.07 -2.98
N LEU A 83 -4.07 -9.27 -2.32
CA LEU A 83 -5.39 -8.94 -2.83
C LEU A 83 -5.32 -8.11 -4.11
N LEU A 84 -4.42 -7.14 -4.17
CA LEU A 84 -4.22 -6.33 -5.36
C LEU A 84 -3.69 -7.14 -6.52
N TRP A 85 -2.81 -8.10 -6.26
CA TRP A 85 -2.28 -9.01 -7.28
C TRP A 85 -3.41 -9.76 -7.99
N ASN A 86 -4.42 -10.21 -7.24
CA ASN A 86 -5.58 -10.90 -7.81
C ASN A 86 -6.41 -9.98 -8.72
N LEU A 87 -6.28 -8.66 -8.55
CA LEU A 87 -6.94 -7.65 -9.38
C LEU A 87 -6.02 -7.11 -10.48
N GLU A 88 -4.87 -7.77 -10.69
CA GLU A 88 -3.86 -7.40 -11.69
C GLU A 88 -3.22 -6.03 -11.41
N VAL A 89 -3.11 -5.67 -10.14
CA VAL A 89 -2.42 -4.46 -9.68
C VAL A 89 -1.22 -4.87 -8.84
N GLU A 90 -0.06 -4.32 -9.15
CA GLU A 90 1.17 -4.53 -8.38
C GLU A 90 1.53 -3.22 -7.68
N ILE A 91 1.75 -3.29 -6.37
CA ILE A 91 2.22 -2.15 -5.59
C ILE A 91 3.52 -2.55 -4.90
N GLU A 92 4.51 -1.67 -4.96
CA GLU A 92 5.83 -1.95 -4.42
C GLU A 92 6.36 -0.77 -3.61
N VAL A 93 7.15 -1.07 -2.59
CA VAL A 93 7.99 -0.09 -1.92
C VAL A 93 9.44 -0.44 -2.29
N LEU A 94 10.07 0.41 -3.08
CA LEU A 94 11.41 0.21 -3.59
C LEU A 94 12.41 1.04 -2.79
N GLU A 95 13.51 0.43 -2.40
CA GLU A 95 14.58 1.11 -1.66
C GLU A 95 15.72 1.46 -2.60
N TYR A 96 16.14 2.73 -2.55
CA TYR A 96 17.30 3.21 -3.30
C TYR A 96 18.31 3.81 -2.35
N THR A 97 19.59 3.50 -2.58
CA THR A 97 20.68 4.09 -1.84
C THR A 97 21.25 5.26 -2.64
N LEU A 98 21.22 6.45 -2.05
CA LEU A 98 21.81 7.63 -2.67
C LEU A 98 23.32 7.66 -2.38
N GLN A 99 24.10 7.75 -3.43
CA GLN A 99 25.54 7.90 -3.31
C GLN A 99 25.89 9.36 -3.06
N PRO A 100 26.80 9.66 -2.12
CA PRO A 100 27.24 11.04 -1.89
C PRO A 100 28.03 11.59 -3.08
#